data_17ee915b36e38abdf848bad1e40fdb2f
#
_entry.id   17ee915b36e38abdf848bad1e40fdb2f
#
_cell.length_a   1.000
_cell.length_b   1.000
_cell.length_c   1.000
_cell.angle_alpha   90.00
_cell.angle_beta   90.00
_cell.angle_gamma   90.00
#
_symmetry.space_group_name_H-M   'P 1'
#
loop_
_entity.id
_entity.type
_entity.pdbx_description
1 polymer ?
#
loop_
_entity_poly.entity_id
_entity_poly.type
_entity_poly.pdbx_seq_one_letter_code
_entity_poly.pdbx_strand_id
1 'polypeptide(L)'
;NLPDPERVMASYPHQLSGGQQQRAVIAMGLLSKPSLLLLDEPTTALDVTVEAGIVKLIADISKKFGTSQIYISHNLGLILETCDRVFVMYSGEVVEEGTVNSLFAWPKHPYTHGLFSCIPLPTTDKNAAPLKPIRGQLPLPFERPSGCFFGPRCDHFKRGLCNKEHFKMEHVEGKASDHRVRCLR
;
A
#
# COMPACT_ATOMS: atom_id res chain seq x y z
N ASN A 1 23.79 3.35 -5.73
CA ASN A 1 24.97 3.13 -6.57
C ASN A 1 24.71 1.97 -7.54
N LEU A 2 24.89 2.24 -8.84
CA LEU A 2 24.92 1.20 -9.87
C LEU A 2 26.34 0.68 -9.95
N PRO A 3 26.59 -0.63 -9.82
CA PRO A 3 27.90 -1.16 -10.14
C PRO A 3 28.15 -0.96 -11.63
N ASP A 4 29.33 -0.46 -11.97
CA ASP A 4 29.77 -0.18 -13.36
C ASP A 4 28.77 0.67 -14.14
N PRO A 5 28.63 1.97 -13.84
CA PRO A 5 27.62 2.84 -14.49
C PRO A 5 27.86 2.97 -15.99
N GLU A 6 29.10 2.98 -16.44
CA GLU A 6 29.46 3.11 -17.87
C GLU A 6 28.97 1.92 -18.69
N ARG A 7 29.16 0.70 -18.18
CA ARG A 7 28.62 -0.51 -18.79
C ARG A 7 27.10 -0.51 -18.83
N VAL A 8 26.45 -0.09 -17.71
CA VAL A 8 24.98 -0.02 -17.66
C VAL A 8 24.44 0.97 -18.69
N MET A 9 25.09 2.13 -18.85
CA MET A 9 24.70 3.13 -19.85
C MET A 9 24.89 2.65 -21.30
N ALA A 10 25.85 1.77 -21.55
CA ALA A 10 26.10 1.19 -22.87
C ALA A 10 25.25 -0.06 -23.15
N SER A 11 24.48 -0.55 -22.18
CA SER A 11 23.70 -1.79 -22.29
C SER A 11 22.26 -1.54 -22.71
N TYR A 12 21.68 -2.48 -23.47
CA TYR A 12 20.25 -2.51 -23.72
C TYR A 12 19.48 -3.03 -22.48
N PRO A 13 18.20 -2.65 -22.28
CA PRO A 13 17.42 -3.08 -21.12
C PRO A 13 17.41 -4.59 -20.88
N HIS A 14 17.31 -5.41 -21.91
CA HIS A 14 17.33 -6.87 -21.81
C HIS A 14 18.67 -7.49 -21.37
N GLN A 15 19.74 -6.69 -21.36
CA GLN A 15 21.06 -7.10 -20.89
C GLN A 15 21.31 -6.76 -19.41
N LEU A 16 20.35 -6.06 -18.77
CA LEU A 16 20.41 -5.61 -17.39
C LEU A 16 19.57 -6.53 -16.49
N SER A 17 20.02 -6.75 -15.25
CA SER A 17 19.19 -7.38 -14.23
C SER A 17 18.01 -6.50 -13.87
N GLY A 18 16.92 -7.09 -13.34
CA GLY A 18 15.73 -6.34 -12.90
C GLY A 18 16.06 -5.20 -11.92
N GLY A 19 16.95 -5.47 -10.95
CA GLY A 19 17.40 -4.44 -10.02
C GLY A 19 18.23 -3.32 -10.66
N GLN A 20 18.98 -3.59 -11.73
CA GLN A 20 19.69 -2.56 -12.50
C GLN A 20 18.71 -1.72 -13.31
N GLN A 21 17.75 -2.34 -13.97
CA GLN A 21 16.67 -1.66 -14.70
C GLN A 21 15.89 -0.73 -13.77
N GLN A 22 15.48 -1.24 -12.62
CA GLN A 22 14.73 -0.46 -11.62
C GLN A 22 15.51 0.75 -11.12
N ARG A 23 16.81 0.60 -10.84
CA ARG A 23 17.66 1.72 -10.45
C ARG A 23 17.83 2.75 -11.56
N ALA A 24 17.86 2.32 -12.81
CA ALA A 24 17.91 3.23 -13.97
C ALA A 24 16.60 4.03 -14.07
N VAL A 25 15.44 3.39 -13.94
CA VAL A 25 14.13 4.07 -13.94
C VAL A 25 14.00 5.07 -12.78
N ILE A 26 14.44 4.69 -11.58
CA ILE A 26 14.45 5.62 -10.44
C ILE A 26 15.36 6.82 -10.71
N ALA A 27 16.56 6.58 -11.27
CA ALA A 27 17.47 7.66 -11.62
C ALA A 27 16.85 8.61 -12.65
N MET A 28 16.15 8.10 -13.68
CA MET A 28 15.42 8.92 -14.65
C MET A 28 14.35 9.80 -13.98
N GLY A 29 13.55 9.24 -13.07
CA GLY A 29 12.54 9.98 -12.33
C GLY A 29 13.11 11.10 -11.44
N LEU A 30 14.35 10.96 -11.00
CA LEU A 30 15.01 11.90 -10.11
C LEU A 30 15.85 12.96 -10.83
N LEU A 31 16.11 12.82 -12.13
CA LEU A 31 16.92 13.77 -12.90
C LEU A 31 16.41 15.21 -12.83
N SER A 32 15.10 15.38 -12.84
CA SER A 32 14.44 16.69 -12.74
C SER A 32 14.37 17.27 -11.32
N LYS A 33 14.90 16.55 -10.32
CA LYS A 33 14.79 16.91 -8.88
C LYS A 33 13.35 17.25 -8.49
N PRO A 34 12.39 16.34 -8.66
CA PRO A 34 10.98 16.62 -8.42
C PRO A 34 10.71 16.84 -6.93
N SER A 35 9.71 17.65 -6.61
CA SER A 35 9.22 17.80 -5.23
C SER A 35 8.37 16.62 -4.77
N LEU A 36 7.81 15.84 -5.70
CA LEU A 36 6.99 14.65 -5.46
C LEU A 36 7.40 13.53 -6.42
N LEU A 37 7.60 12.32 -5.87
CA LEU A 37 7.88 11.09 -6.60
C LEU A 37 6.72 10.11 -6.41
N LEU A 38 6.14 9.64 -7.52
CA LEU A 38 5.12 8.58 -7.51
C LEU A 38 5.79 7.23 -7.80
N LEU A 39 5.61 6.28 -6.92
CA LEU A 39 6.23 4.96 -6.93
C LEU A 39 5.11 3.90 -7.05
N ASP A 40 4.81 3.51 -8.26
CA ASP A 40 3.79 2.49 -8.55
C ASP A 40 4.46 1.11 -8.62
N GLU A 41 4.20 0.29 -7.62
CA GLU A 41 4.76 -1.06 -7.45
C GLU A 41 6.30 -1.11 -7.70
N PRO A 42 7.09 -0.26 -7.02
CA PRO A 42 8.50 -0.04 -7.37
C PRO A 42 9.40 -1.24 -7.13
N THR A 43 8.93 -2.27 -6.45
CA THR A 43 9.70 -3.48 -6.10
C THR A 43 9.10 -4.77 -6.67
N THR A 44 8.04 -4.68 -7.48
CA THR A 44 7.41 -5.84 -8.10
C THR A 44 8.41 -6.60 -8.98
N ALA A 45 8.41 -7.92 -8.87
CA ALA A 45 9.30 -8.86 -9.55
C ALA A 45 10.80 -8.78 -9.14
N LEU A 46 11.12 -8.15 -8.02
CA LEU A 46 12.45 -8.17 -7.43
C LEU A 46 12.52 -9.22 -6.29
N ASP A 47 13.72 -9.78 -6.10
CA ASP A 47 13.97 -10.59 -4.89
C ASP A 47 14.03 -9.71 -3.63
N VAL A 48 13.78 -10.31 -2.47
CA VAL A 48 13.67 -9.60 -1.18
C VAL A 48 14.91 -8.75 -0.86
N THR A 49 16.10 -9.26 -1.23
CA THR A 49 17.37 -8.56 -0.94
C THR A 49 17.51 -7.31 -1.81
N VAL A 50 17.18 -7.41 -3.09
CA VAL A 50 17.20 -6.29 -4.03
C VAL A 50 16.09 -5.29 -3.69
N GLU A 51 14.90 -5.75 -3.32
CA GLU A 51 13.79 -4.92 -2.84
C GLU A 51 14.24 -4.02 -1.69
N ALA A 52 14.77 -4.58 -0.60
CA ALA A 52 15.26 -3.81 0.54
C ALA A 52 16.31 -2.76 0.13
N GLY A 53 17.21 -3.13 -0.78
CA GLY A 53 18.23 -2.21 -1.31
C GLY A 53 17.63 -1.05 -2.14
N ILE A 54 16.57 -1.29 -2.90
CA ILE A 54 15.87 -0.26 -3.67
C ILE A 54 15.09 0.68 -2.75
N VAL A 55 14.37 0.14 -1.78
CA VAL A 55 13.59 0.93 -0.79
C VAL A 55 14.52 1.86 -0.02
N LYS A 56 15.63 1.35 0.48
CA LYS A 56 16.64 2.15 1.16
C LYS A 56 17.21 3.24 0.26
N LEU A 57 17.53 2.91 -1.00
CA LEU A 57 18.04 3.89 -1.97
C LEU A 57 17.05 5.04 -2.18
N ILE A 58 15.77 4.73 -2.35
CA ILE A 58 14.71 5.73 -2.54
C ILE A 58 14.60 6.62 -1.29
N ALA A 59 14.58 6.04 -0.09
CA ALA A 59 14.50 6.78 1.17
C ALA A 59 15.70 7.74 1.35
N ASP A 60 16.94 7.25 1.12
CA ASP A 60 18.16 8.06 1.23
C ASP A 60 18.17 9.23 0.25
N ILE A 61 17.76 8.99 -0.99
CA ILE A 61 17.71 10.01 -2.03
C ILE A 61 16.64 11.06 -1.71
N SER A 62 15.44 10.63 -1.32
CA SER A 62 14.37 11.56 -0.99
C SER A 62 14.69 12.44 0.20
N LYS A 63 15.31 11.88 1.22
CA LYS A 63 15.81 12.64 2.35
C LYS A 63 16.86 13.67 1.92
N LYS A 64 17.77 13.27 1.02
CA LYS A 64 18.85 14.14 0.51
C LYS A 64 18.32 15.32 -0.30
N PHE A 65 17.27 15.11 -1.09
CA PHE A 65 16.71 16.12 -2.00
C PHE A 65 15.42 16.77 -1.48
N GLY A 66 14.90 16.36 -0.34
CA GLY A 66 13.63 16.88 0.20
C GLY A 66 12.42 16.48 -0.66
N THR A 67 12.49 15.36 -1.37
CA THR A 67 11.42 14.88 -2.26
C THR A 67 10.37 14.11 -1.46
N SER A 68 9.11 14.52 -1.55
CA SER A 68 7.99 13.74 -1.01
C SER A 68 7.73 12.49 -1.87
N GLN A 69 7.17 11.44 -1.26
CA GLN A 69 6.94 10.16 -1.94
C GLN A 69 5.50 9.69 -1.76
N ILE A 70 4.92 9.13 -2.82
CA ILE A 70 3.70 8.35 -2.74
C ILE A 70 4.02 6.95 -3.23
N TYR A 71 3.90 5.96 -2.33
CA TYR A 71 4.03 4.55 -2.65
C TYR A 71 2.67 3.95 -2.95
N ILE A 72 2.56 3.26 -4.08
CA ILE A 72 1.44 2.37 -4.39
C ILE A 72 2.00 0.96 -4.34
N SER A 73 1.52 0.15 -3.40
CA SER A 73 2.00 -1.23 -3.23
C SER A 73 0.96 -2.12 -2.55
N HIS A 74 1.00 -3.40 -2.87
CA HIS A 74 0.27 -4.45 -2.15
C HIS A 74 1.12 -5.08 -1.03
N ASN A 75 2.41 -4.74 -0.93
CA ASN A 75 3.29 -5.22 0.12
C ASN A 75 3.11 -4.37 1.39
N LEU A 76 2.26 -4.85 2.30
CA LEU A 76 1.96 -4.16 3.56
C LEU A 76 3.19 -4.01 4.46
N GLY A 77 4.12 -4.98 4.45
CA GLY A 77 5.37 -4.90 5.21
C GLY A 77 6.20 -3.69 4.80
N LEU A 78 6.36 -3.49 3.50
CA LEU A 78 7.06 -2.35 2.93
C LEU A 78 6.39 -1.02 3.32
N ILE A 79 5.07 -0.92 3.22
CA ILE A 79 4.31 0.28 3.59
C ILE A 79 4.48 0.61 5.08
N LEU A 80 4.42 -0.41 5.95
CA LEU A 80 4.58 -0.23 7.40
C LEU A 80 5.98 0.27 7.78
N GLU A 81 7.00 -0.13 7.02
CA GLU A 81 8.39 0.24 7.29
C GLU A 81 8.77 1.62 6.73
N THR A 82 8.15 2.02 5.61
CA THR A 82 8.62 3.17 4.82
C THR A 82 7.74 4.39 4.84
N CYS A 83 6.44 4.24 5.16
CA CYS A 83 5.47 5.32 5.04
C CYS A 83 5.08 5.92 6.40
N ASP A 84 4.82 7.23 6.42
CA ASP A 84 4.27 7.92 7.60
C ASP A 84 2.75 7.80 7.66
N ARG A 85 2.08 7.85 6.49
CA ARG A 85 0.63 7.82 6.30
C ARG A 85 0.23 6.79 5.27
N VAL A 86 -0.95 6.21 5.45
CA VAL A 86 -1.49 5.20 4.55
C VAL A 86 -2.92 5.56 4.14
N PHE A 87 -3.22 5.33 2.87
CA PHE A 87 -4.55 5.34 2.29
C PHE A 87 -4.89 3.91 1.85
N VAL A 88 -5.83 3.28 2.52
CA VAL A 88 -6.30 1.95 2.12
C VAL A 88 -7.37 2.10 1.06
N MET A 89 -7.13 1.53 -0.12
CA MET A 89 -8.06 1.61 -1.26
C MET A 89 -8.76 0.28 -1.49
N TYR A 90 -10.04 0.35 -1.78
CA TYR A 90 -10.85 -0.80 -2.20
C TYR A 90 -11.75 -0.42 -3.37
N SER A 91 -11.68 -1.18 -4.46
CA SER A 91 -12.50 -0.94 -5.66
C SER A 91 -12.49 0.51 -6.15
N GLY A 92 -11.31 1.16 -6.16
CA GLY A 92 -11.12 2.53 -6.66
C GLY A 92 -11.44 3.65 -5.66
N GLU A 93 -11.77 3.33 -4.41
CA GLU A 93 -12.06 4.32 -3.37
C GLU A 93 -11.16 4.15 -2.15
N VAL A 94 -10.84 5.28 -1.50
CA VAL A 94 -10.22 5.28 -0.19
C VAL A 94 -11.28 4.90 0.85
N VAL A 95 -11.05 3.79 1.54
CA VAL A 95 -11.97 3.27 2.58
C VAL A 95 -11.50 3.59 3.99
N GLU A 96 -10.20 3.79 4.18
CA GLU A 96 -9.62 4.20 5.46
C GLU A 96 -8.29 4.91 5.23
N GLU A 97 -7.96 5.91 6.06
CA GLU A 97 -6.69 6.62 6.02
C GLU A 97 -6.24 7.06 7.41
N GLY A 98 -4.93 7.18 7.59
CA GLY A 98 -4.34 7.63 8.85
C GLY A 98 -2.83 7.47 8.86
N THR A 99 -2.21 7.76 9.99
CA THR A 99 -0.81 7.37 10.21
C THR A 99 -0.68 5.86 10.23
N VAL A 100 0.48 5.33 9.83
CA VAL A 100 0.79 3.90 9.90
C VAL A 100 0.46 3.33 11.28
N ASN A 101 0.92 3.99 12.35
CA ASN A 101 0.71 3.56 13.71
C ASN A 101 -0.79 3.51 14.09
N SER A 102 -1.56 4.52 13.68
CA SER A 102 -3.00 4.59 13.99
C SER A 102 -3.77 3.48 13.28
N LEU A 103 -3.51 3.28 12.00
CA LEU A 103 -4.17 2.26 11.18
C LEU A 103 -3.82 0.84 11.64
N PHE A 104 -2.55 0.58 11.96
CA PHE A 104 -2.11 -0.73 12.40
C PHE A 104 -2.65 -1.10 13.77
N ALA A 105 -2.64 -0.15 14.73
CA ALA A 105 -3.14 -0.38 16.08
C ALA A 105 -4.67 -0.51 16.14
N TRP A 106 -5.41 0.21 15.27
CA TRP A 106 -6.86 0.37 15.36
C TRP A 106 -7.54 0.43 13.99
N PRO A 107 -7.38 -0.58 13.11
CA PRO A 107 -8.10 -0.61 11.84
C PRO A 107 -9.61 -0.62 12.11
N LYS A 108 -10.34 0.25 11.43
CA LYS A 108 -11.80 0.41 11.59
C LYS A 108 -12.57 -0.20 10.44
N HIS A 109 -12.10 -0.02 9.22
CA HIS A 109 -12.79 -0.62 8.09
C HIS A 109 -12.57 -2.14 8.08
N PRO A 110 -13.61 -2.97 7.92
CA PRO A 110 -13.48 -4.43 7.91
C PRO A 110 -12.51 -4.96 6.85
N TYR A 111 -12.37 -4.28 5.73
CA TYR A 111 -11.38 -4.62 4.71
C TYR A 111 -9.94 -4.39 5.22
N THR A 112 -9.66 -3.24 5.85
CA THR A 112 -8.35 -2.93 6.45
C THR A 112 -7.98 -3.96 7.51
N HIS A 113 -8.94 -4.29 8.37
CA HIS A 113 -8.76 -5.34 9.38
C HIS A 113 -8.43 -6.70 8.73
N GLY A 114 -9.15 -7.06 7.66
CA GLY A 114 -8.87 -8.28 6.90
C GLY A 114 -7.49 -8.28 6.28
N LEU A 115 -7.04 -7.17 5.68
CA LEU A 115 -5.69 -7.04 5.10
C LEU A 115 -4.61 -7.26 6.16
N PHE A 116 -4.70 -6.59 7.31
CA PHE A 116 -3.70 -6.73 8.37
C PHE A 116 -3.71 -8.11 9.02
N SER A 117 -4.87 -8.76 9.09
CA SER A 117 -4.99 -10.13 9.59
C SER A 117 -4.32 -11.18 8.68
N CYS A 118 -4.04 -10.83 7.43
CA CYS A 118 -3.33 -11.69 6.48
C CYS A 118 -1.80 -11.50 6.53
N ILE A 119 -1.26 -10.56 7.34
CA ILE A 119 0.19 -10.38 7.48
C ILE A 119 0.73 -11.49 8.42
N PRO A 120 1.63 -12.35 7.96
CA PRO A 120 2.26 -13.31 8.83
C PRO A 120 3.21 -12.62 9.81
N LEU A 121 2.88 -12.62 11.09
CA LEU A 121 3.78 -12.12 12.12
C LEU A 121 4.85 -13.18 12.42
N PRO A 122 6.12 -12.81 12.66
CA PRO A 122 7.22 -13.75 12.94
C PRO A 122 6.94 -14.66 14.14
N THR A 123 6.09 -14.24 15.05
CA THR A 123 5.71 -14.95 16.28
C THR A 123 4.44 -15.80 16.15
N THR A 124 3.78 -15.77 14.98
CA THR A 124 2.53 -16.51 14.80
C THR A 124 2.80 -17.98 14.53
N ASP A 125 2.41 -18.85 15.45
CA ASP A 125 2.37 -20.29 15.20
C ASP A 125 1.35 -20.57 14.09
N LYS A 126 1.82 -21.16 12.99
CA LYS A 126 0.99 -21.52 11.81
C LYS A 126 -0.19 -22.43 12.18
N ASN A 127 -0.07 -23.20 13.25
CA ASN A 127 -1.08 -24.14 13.71
C ASN A 127 -2.09 -23.49 14.67
N ALA A 128 -1.69 -22.44 15.40
CA ALA A 128 -2.52 -21.78 16.38
C ALA A 128 -3.44 -20.69 15.77
N ALA A 129 -3.00 -20.03 14.70
CA ALA A 129 -3.76 -18.96 14.04
C ALA A 129 -3.63 -19.06 12.50
N PRO A 130 -4.46 -19.89 11.84
CA PRO A 130 -4.45 -19.96 10.38
C PRO A 130 -4.85 -18.59 9.79
N LEU A 131 -4.14 -18.17 8.74
CA LEU A 131 -4.47 -16.95 8.01
C LEU A 131 -5.90 -17.05 7.47
N LYS A 132 -6.75 -16.07 7.75
CA LYS A 132 -8.13 -16.01 7.27
C LYS A 132 -8.18 -15.12 6.01
N PRO A 133 -8.31 -15.71 4.82
CA PRO A 133 -8.42 -14.90 3.60
C PRO A 133 -9.73 -14.10 3.61
N ILE A 134 -9.68 -12.91 3.02
CA ILE A 134 -10.89 -12.12 2.78
C ILE A 134 -11.76 -12.85 1.76
N ARG A 135 -12.96 -13.27 2.17
CA ARG A 135 -13.87 -14.04 1.34
C ARG A 135 -14.41 -13.29 0.12
N GLY A 136 -14.83 -14.04 -0.88
CA GLY A 136 -15.47 -13.52 -2.09
C GLY A 136 -14.48 -12.85 -3.04
N GLN A 137 -14.99 -12.36 -4.16
CA GLN A 137 -14.21 -11.71 -5.22
C GLN A 137 -14.42 -10.20 -5.21
N LEU A 138 -13.45 -9.46 -5.76
CA LEU A 138 -13.59 -8.03 -5.98
C LEU A 138 -14.69 -7.77 -7.02
N PRO A 139 -15.65 -6.88 -6.74
CA PRO A 139 -16.67 -6.55 -7.74
C PRO A 139 -16.05 -5.85 -8.94
N LEU A 140 -16.49 -6.20 -10.13
CA LEU A 140 -16.12 -5.47 -11.33
C LEU A 140 -16.67 -4.04 -11.27
N PRO A 141 -16.09 -3.07 -11.98
CA PRO A 141 -16.52 -1.67 -11.90
C PRO A 141 -18.02 -1.45 -12.15
N PHE A 142 -18.63 -2.23 -13.03
CA PHE A 142 -20.05 -2.19 -13.36
C PHE A 142 -20.94 -3.03 -12.45
N GLU A 143 -20.35 -3.83 -11.54
CA GLU A 143 -21.06 -4.64 -10.55
C GLU A 143 -21.00 -4.05 -9.14
N ARG A 144 -20.46 -2.85 -9.00
CA ARG A 144 -20.36 -2.18 -7.72
C ARG A 144 -21.76 -1.95 -7.13
N PRO A 145 -21.98 -2.29 -5.85
CA PRO A 145 -23.24 -2.01 -5.17
C PRO A 145 -23.47 -0.49 -5.01
N SER A 146 -24.71 -0.09 -4.86
CA SER A 146 -25.10 1.31 -4.64
C SER A 146 -24.59 1.92 -3.33
N GLY A 147 -24.30 1.09 -2.33
CA GLY A 147 -23.78 1.50 -1.02
C GLY A 147 -22.27 1.18 -0.86
N CYS A 148 -21.92 0.61 0.27
CA CYS A 148 -20.54 0.24 0.56
C CYS A 148 -20.04 -0.83 -0.44
N PHE A 149 -18.98 -0.53 -1.20
CA PHE A 149 -18.42 -1.46 -2.20
C PHE A 149 -17.88 -2.76 -1.60
N PHE A 150 -17.41 -2.71 -0.35
CA PHE A 150 -17.00 -3.91 0.37
C PHE A 150 -18.17 -4.71 0.95
N GLY A 151 -19.39 -4.17 0.93
CA GLY A 151 -20.60 -4.77 1.52
C GLY A 151 -20.78 -6.26 1.22
N PRO A 152 -20.71 -6.71 -0.04
CA PRO A 152 -20.88 -8.13 -0.41
C PRO A 152 -19.88 -9.10 0.24
N ARG A 153 -18.73 -8.58 0.69
CA ARG A 153 -17.63 -9.34 1.30
C ARG A 153 -17.49 -9.09 2.81
N CYS A 154 -18.32 -8.20 3.35
CA CYS A 154 -18.20 -7.72 4.72
C CYS A 154 -18.97 -8.63 5.69
N ASP A 155 -18.28 -9.19 6.70
CA ASP A 155 -18.92 -10.00 7.75
C ASP A 155 -19.80 -9.17 8.68
N HIS A 156 -19.67 -7.84 8.64
CA HIS A 156 -20.44 -6.89 9.46
C HIS A 156 -21.52 -6.14 8.67
N PHE A 157 -21.83 -6.63 7.45
CA PHE A 157 -22.82 -6.00 6.59
C PHE A 157 -24.20 -5.88 7.27
N LYS A 158 -24.73 -4.67 7.28
CA LYS A 158 -26.08 -4.39 7.80
C LYS A 158 -27.00 -3.94 6.66
N ARG A 159 -27.96 -4.82 6.32
CA ARG A 159 -28.99 -4.50 5.31
C ARG A 159 -29.80 -3.29 5.76
N GLY A 160 -30.13 -2.41 4.84
CA GLY A 160 -30.87 -1.18 5.13
C GLY A 160 -29.96 -0.03 5.61
N LEU A 161 -28.68 -0.27 5.84
CA LEU A 161 -27.68 0.70 6.24
C LEU A 161 -26.52 0.71 5.22
N CYS A 162 -25.78 -0.38 5.12
CA CYS A 162 -24.60 -0.47 4.26
C CYS A 162 -24.92 -0.51 2.74
N ASN A 163 -26.16 -0.76 2.36
CA ASN A 163 -26.62 -0.82 0.96
C ASN A 163 -27.49 0.38 0.53
N LYS A 164 -27.70 1.37 1.39
CA LYS A 164 -28.53 2.54 1.03
C LYS A 164 -27.74 3.67 0.44
N GLU A 165 -26.65 4.05 1.09
CA GLU A 165 -25.89 5.24 0.73
C GLU A 165 -24.39 4.94 0.74
N HIS A 166 -23.67 5.71 -0.07
CA HIS A 166 -22.22 5.76 -0.03
C HIS A 166 -21.77 6.59 1.17
N PHE A 167 -21.04 5.95 2.09
CA PHE A 167 -20.55 6.65 3.27
C PHE A 167 -19.47 7.66 2.89
N LYS A 168 -19.51 8.82 3.55
CA LYS A 168 -18.41 9.78 3.52
C LYS A 168 -17.27 9.32 4.41
N MET A 169 -16.08 9.85 4.16
CA MET A 169 -14.96 9.68 5.07
C MET A 169 -15.20 10.49 6.33
N GLU A 170 -15.24 9.82 7.49
CA GLU A 170 -15.47 10.45 8.81
C GLU A 170 -14.30 10.20 9.73
N HIS A 171 -14.06 11.11 10.67
CA HIS A 171 -13.03 10.96 11.67
C HIS A 171 -13.37 9.82 12.66
N VAL A 172 -12.37 9.06 13.03
CA VAL A 172 -12.50 8.02 14.05
C VAL A 172 -12.51 8.68 15.43
N GLU A 173 -13.61 8.54 16.16
CA GLU A 173 -13.76 9.13 17.49
C GLU A 173 -12.67 8.67 18.47
N GLY A 174 -12.18 9.60 19.28
CA GLY A 174 -11.16 9.32 20.32
C GLY A 174 -9.78 8.95 19.81
N LYS A 175 -9.49 9.19 18.53
CA LYS A 175 -8.20 8.92 17.90
C LYS A 175 -7.56 10.20 17.35
N ALA A 176 -6.35 10.05 16.80
CA ALA A 176 -5.67 11.17 16.14
C ALA A 176 -6.58 11.80 15.08
N SER A 177 -6.56 13.11 15.00
CA SER A 177 -7.44 13.90 14.10
C SER A 177 -7.29 13.55 12.61
N ASP A 178 -6.28 12.77 12.27
CA ASP A 178 -5.93 12.35 10.92
C ASP A 178 -6.39 10.94 10.55
N HIS A 179 -6.99 10.17 11.49
CA HIS A 179 -7.56 8.86 11.21
C HIS A 179 -9.01 9.00 10.76
N ARG A 180 -9.27 8.65 9.50
CA ARG A 180 -10.60 8.72 8.89
C ARG A 180 -10.99 7.39 8.26
N VAL A 181 -12.29 7.08 8.28
CA VAL A 181 -12.85 5.83 7.78
C VAL A 181 -14.16 6.05 7.03
N ARG A 182 -14.39 5.27 5.99
CA ARG A 182 -15.64 5.21 5.22
C ARG A 182 -16.45 4.00 5.68
N CYS A 183 -16.87 4.00 6.96
CA CYS A 183 -17.63 2.92 7.56
C CYS A 183 -18.42 3.42 8.78
N LEU A 184 -19.56 2.83 9.06
CA LEU A 184 -20.39 3.14 10.23
C LEU A 184 -20.04 2.32 11.48
N ARG A 185 -18.88 1.68 11.52
CA ARG A 185 -18.48 0.81 12.63
C ARG A 185 -17.55 1.51 13.61
#